data_bcbb67277ccfb3a35b11a12e2f4e5323
#
_entry.id   bcbb67277ccfb3a35b11a12e2f4e5323
#
_cell.length_a   1.000
_cell.length_b   1.000
_cell.length_c   1.000
_cell.angle_alpha   90.00
_cell.angle_beta   90.00
_cell.angle_gamma   90.00
#
_symmetry.space_group_name_H-M   'P 1'
#
loop_
_entity.id
_entity.type
_entity.pdbx_description
1 polymer ?
#
loop_
_entity_poly.entity_id
_entity_poly.type
_entity_poly.pdbx_seq_one_letter_code
_entity_poly.pdbx_strand_id
1 'polypeptide(L)'
;GRVETEALVEGLPVIPRRKIFYKGKEIEEMDLQSILSIHPEVVIVDELAHTNVEGSKNEKRWQDVMDILDAGISVITAVNIQHIEGLNEMVQDVVGIEVKERIPDIVLEQADEVVNIDLTADELLARLKAGKIYKPDKIQTALNNFFKAEHILQLRELALKEVALRVEKKVENTIPENLGVRHERFMACISSNEKTPRKIIRKVARLATRYNTKFFVLYVQTPRESSDRISLASQRHLLNHFKLATELGGEVIQVQSPHITDAIVQACKEKQISTLCIGRPALKYPSAILAMVHYRNMLEELAQLG
;
A
#
# COMPACT_ATOMS: atom_id res chain seq x y z
N GLY A 1 8.80 0.31 -31.64
CA GLY A 1 8.54 1.71 -31.60
C GLY A 1 7.17 2.03 -32.14
N ARG A 2 6.54 3.00 -31.57
CA ARG A 2 5.23 3.47 -32.00
C ARG A 2 5.49 4.73 -32.81
N VAL A 3 5.18 4.70 -34.10
CA VAL A 3 5.44 5.80 -35.05
C VAL A 3 4.96 7.17 -34.53
N GLU A 4 3.78 7.18 -33.89
CA GLU A 4 3.23 8.42 -33.30
C GLU A 4 4.08 8.93 -32.12
N THR A 5 4.64 8.04 -31.30
CA THR A 5 5.52 8.42 -30.19
C THR A 5 6.90 8.88 -30.68
N GLU A 6 7.42 8.24 -31.72
CA GLU A 6 8.68 8.66 -32.35
C GLU A 6 8.58 10.08 -32.95
N ALA A 7 7.46 10.41 -33.58
CA ALA A 7 7.22 11.75 -34.08
C ALA A 7 7.21 12.85 -32.99
N LEU A 8 6.79 12.51 -31.76
CA LEU A 8 6.79 13.44 -30.63
C LEU A 8 8.19 13.69 -30.04
N VAL A 9 9.14 12.83 -30.33
CA VAL A 9 10.55 12.93 -29.86
C VAL A 9 11.39 13.75 -30.85
N GLU A 10 10.86 14.04 -32.04
CA GLU A 10 11.55 14.82 -33.05
C GLU A 10 11.91 16.23 -32.50
N GLY A 11 13.20 16.55 -32.56
CA GLY A 11 13.73 17.83 -32.03
C GLY A 11 14.18 17.77 -30.55
N LEU A 12 13.94 16.67 -29.84
CA LEU A 12 14.52 16.46 -28.52
C LEU A 12 15.90 15.78 -28.63
N PRO A 13 16.88 16.13 -27.77
CA PRO A 13 18.14 15.40 -27.72
C PRO A 13 17.91 13.96 -27.28
N VAL A 14 18.32 13.02 -28.11
CA VAL A 14 18.20 11.58 -27.82
C VAL A 14 19.58 11.00 -27.53
N ILE A 15 19.78 10.38 -26.37
CA ILE A 15 20.98 9.63 -26.07
C ILE A 15 20.89 8.28 -26.78
N PRO A 16 21.83 7.91 -27.64
CA PRO A 16 21.81 6.65 -28.37
C PRO A 16 21.79 5.46 -27.42
N ARG A 17 21.05 4.41 -27.77
CA ARG A 17 21.05 3.17 -27.02
C ARG A 17 22.39 2.46 -27.18
N ARG A 18 22.83 1.81 -26.10
CA ARG A 18 24.00 0.95 -26.12
C ARG A 18 23.66 -0.38 -26.78
N LYS A 19 24.47 -0.78 -27.77
CA LYS A 19 24.35 -2.08 -28.43
C LYS A 19 25.15 -3.13 -27.66
N ILE A 20 24.49 -4.21 -27.29
CA ILE A 20 25.08 -5.35 -26.56
C ILE A 20 24.90 -6.60 -27.40
N PHE A 21 26.00 -7.34 -27.62
CA PHE A 21 25.94 -8.63 -28.31
C PHE A 21 25.71 -9.76 -27.30
N TYR A 22 24.49 -10.31 -27.33
CA TYR A 22 24.07 -11.35 -26.37
C TYR A 22 23.49 -12.55 -27.11
N LYS A 23 24.06 -13.75 -26.87
CA LYS A 23 23.60 -15.03 -27.48
C LYS A 23 23.42 -14.96 -29.01
N GLY A 24 24.37 -14.30 -29.70
CA GLY A 24 24.35 -14.19 -31.17
C GLY A 24 23.37 -13.15 -31.75
N LYS A 25 22.77 -12.30 -30.90
CA LYS A 25 21.90 -11.21 -31.31
C LYS A 25 22.39 -9.88 -30.76
N GLU A 26 22.28 -8.83 -31.56
CA GLU A 26 22.48 -7.46 -31.11
C GLU A 26 21.20 -6.99 -30.42
N ILE A 27 21.33 -6.56 -29.16
CA ILE A 27 20.22 -6.04 -28.33
C ILE A 27 20.57 -4.61 -27.96
N GLU A 28 19.58 -3.75 -27.97
CA GLU A 28 19.71 -2.34 -27.61
C GLU A 28 19.21 -2.11 -26.19
N GLU A 29 20.04 -1.50 -25.35
CA GLU A 29 19.72 -1.12 -23.98
C GLU A 29 19.98 0.36 -23.73
N MET A 30 19.35 0.91 -22.69
CA MET A 30 19.62 2.27 -22.23
C MET A 30 21.10 2.42 -21.87
N ASP A 31 21.73 3.49 -22.31
CA ASP A 31 23.12 3.78 -21.98
C ASP A 31 23.23 4.64 -20.73
N LEU A 32 23.18 3.99 -19.55
CA LEU A 32 23.31 4.64 -18.26
C LEU A 32 24.59 5.47 -18.14
N GLN A 33 25.72 4.98 -18.65
CA GLN A 33 27.00 5.69 -18.54
C GLN A 33 27.00 6.99 -19.33
N SER A 34 26.44 6.98 -20.54
CA SER A 34 26.28 8.18 -21.33
C SER A 34 25.35 9.20 -20.65
N ILE A 35 24.24 8.76 -20.03
CA ILE A 35 23.33 9.63 -19.27
C ILE A 35 24.09 10.31 -18.12
N LEU A 36 24.80 9.54 -17.31
CA LEU A 36 25.57 10.06 -16.17
C LEU A 36 26.71 10.98 -16.62
N SER A 37 27.35 10.71 -17.76
CA SER A 37 28.45 11.55 -18.29
C SER A 37 27.97 12.87 -18.87
N ILE A 38 26.82 12.86 -19.59
CA ILE A 38 26.20 14.05 -20.17
C ILE A 38 25.59 14.92 -19.08
N HIS A 39 25.07 14.28 -18.03
CA HIS A 39 24.43 14.91 -16.87
C HIS A 39 23.34 15.90 -17.27
N PRO A 40 22.27 15.45 -17.99
CA PRO A 40 21.18 16.34 -18.36
C PRO A 40 20.42 16.80 -17.11
N GLU A 41 19.72 17.92 -17.17
CA GLU A 41 18.85 18.38 -16.08
C GLU A 41 17.67 17.42 -15.85
N VAL A 42 17.08 16.91 -16.93
CA VAL A 42 15.98 15.95 -16.93
C VAL A 42 16.20 14.89 -17.99
N VAL A 43 15.90 13.64 -17.68
CA VAL A 43 15.91 12.53 -18.65
C VAL A 43 14.55 11.80 -18.65
N ILE A 44 14.10 11.43 -19.84
CA ILE A 44 12.90 10.60 -20.02
C ILE A 44 13.36 9.15 -20.20
N VAL A 45 12.89 8.26 -19.32
CA VAL A 45 13.17 6.83 -19.34
C VAL A 45 11.87 6.05 -19.38
N ASP A 46 11.58 5.37 -20.47
CA ASP A 46 10.37 4.53 -20.60
C ASP A 46 10.59 3.11 -20.09
N GLU A 47 9.48 2.38 -19.86
CA GLU A 47 9.48 0.96 -19.43
C GLU A 47 10.25 0.72 -18.12
N LEU A 48 9.89 1.41 -17.05
CA LEU A 48 10.56 1.33 -15.73
C LEU A 48 10.76 -0.10 -15.20
N ALA A 49 9.85 -1.02 -15.50
CA ALA A 49 9.90 -2.42 -15.05
C ALA A 49 10.79 -3.35 -15.89
N HIS A 50 11.39 -2.82 -16.95
CA HIS A 50 12.22 -3.61 -17.86
C HIS A 50 13.35 -4.36 -17.15
N THR A 51 13.58 -5.61 -17.58
CA THR A 51 14.74 -6.40 -17.13
C THR A 51 15.87 -6.19 -18.11
N ASN A 52 16.96 -5.62 -17.65
CA ASN A 52 18.14 -5.34 -18.46
C ASN A 52 18.82 -6.65 -18.92
N VAL A 53 19.57 -6.58 -20.02
CA VAL A 53 20.32 -7.71 -20.53
C VAL A 53 21.41 -8.15 -19.54
N GLU A 54 21.61 -9.44 -19.42
CA GLU A 54 22.67 -10.05 -18.60
C GLU A 54 24.04 -9.42 -18.92
N GLY A 55 24.77 -9.01 -17.90
CA GLY A 55 26.02 -8.25 -18.02
C GLY A 55 25.85 -6.72 -18.01
N SER A 56 24.63 -6.21 -17.89
CA SER A 56 24.38 -4.79 -17.55
C SER A 56 24.84 -4.49 -16.12
N LYS A 57 25.09 -3.21 -15.80
CA LYS A 57 25.45 -2.76 -14.43
C LYS A 57 24.39 -3.18 -13.42
N ASN A 58 23.13 -2.95 -13.74
CA ASN A 58 21.97 -3.29 -12.93
C ASN A 58 21.10 -4.34 -13.63
N GLU A 59 20.45 -5.19 -12.87
CA GLU A 59 19.53 -6.20 -13.41
C GLU A 59 18.23 -5.58 -13.95
N LYS A 60 17.79 -4.50 -13.35
CA LYS A 60 16.50 -3.86 -13.63
C LYS A 60 16.67 -2.38 -13.98
N ARG A 61 15.86 -1.90 -14.92
CA ARG A 61 15.87 -0.48 -15.33
C ARG A 61 15.52 0.48 -14.20
N TRP A 62 14.64 0.10 -13.28
CA TRP A 62 14.35 0.94 -12.13
C TRP A 62 15.59 1.20 -11.26
N GLN A 63 16.53 0.25 -11.18
CA GLN A 63 17.81 0.44 -10.47
C GLN A 63 18.72 1.45 -11.20
N ASP A 64 18.72 1.42 -12.54
CA ASP A 64 19.43 2.43 -13.33
C ASP A 64 18.80 3.83 -13.09
N VAL A 65 17.48 3.90 -12.98
CA VAL A 65 16.77 5.15 -12.65
C VAL A 65 17.17 5.65 -11.27
N MET A 66 17.34 4.78 -10.29
CA MET A 66 17.83 5.18 -8.96
C MET A 66 19.25 5.75 -9.04
N ASP A 67 20.15 5.11 -9.78
CA ASP A 67 21.52 5.62 -10.03
C ASP A 67 21.49 7.03 -10.67
N ILE A 68 20.57 7.27 -11.60
CA ILE A 68 20.38 8.58 -12.26
C ILE A 68 19.91 9.64 -11.27
N LEU A 69 18.93 9.30 -10.43
CA LEU A 69 18.42 10.19 -9.39
C LEU A 69 19.50 10.50 -8.33
N ASP A 70 20.27 9.50 -7.92
CA ASP A 70 21.38 9.67 -6.96
C ASP A 70 22.49 10.59 -7.52
N ALA A 71 22.63 10.65 -8.85
CA ALA A 71 23.52 11.60 -9.50
C ALA A 71 22.94 13.03 -9.59
N GLY A 72 21.73 13.27 -9.08
CA GLY A 72 21.08 14.59 -9.08
C GLY A 72 20.37 14.95 -10.39
N ILE A 73 20.13 13.97 -11.25
CA ILE A 73 19.40 14.13 -12.53
C ILE A 73 17.92 13.83 -12.31
N SER A 74 17.03 14.72 -12.72
CA SER A 74 15.59 14.49 -12.67
C SER A 74 15.14 13.46 -13.70
N VAL A 75 14.21 12.58 -13.34
CA VAL A 75 13.73 11.53 -14.22
C VAL A 75 12.22 11.60 -14.40
N ILE A 76 11.76 11.54 -15.67
CA ILE A 76 10.37 11.30 -16.02
C ILE A 76 10.30 9.87 -16.56
N THR A 77 9.46 9.03 -15.95
CA THR A 77 9.34 7.62 -16.35
C THR A 77 7.89 7.17 -16.44
N ALA A 78 7.67 6.02 -17.06
CA ALA A 78 6.34 5.43 -17.19
C ALA A 78 6.36 3.97 -16.71
N VAL A 79 5.28 3.59 -16.03
CA VAL A 79 5.05 2.22 -15.58
C VAL A 79 3.58 1.85 -15.69
N ASN A 80 3.28 0.62 -16.07
CA ASN A 80 1.93 0.11 -16.03
C ASN A 80 1.64 -0.52 -14.67
N ILE A 81 0.39 -0.41 -14.23
CA ILE A 81 -0.07 -0.85 -12.91
C ILE A 81 0.26 -2.32 -12.61
N GLN A 82 0.24 -3.18 -13.64
CA GLN A 82 0.54 -4.61 -13.48
C GLN A 82 1.98 -4.91 -13.06
N HIS A 83 2.88 -3.96 -13.17
CA HIS A 83 4.30 -4.12 -12.81
C HIS A 83 4.61 -3.72 -11.36
N ILE A 84 3.64 -3.26 -10.59
CA ILE A 84 3.84 -2.88 -9.18
C ILE A 84 3.79 -4.14 -8.33
N GLU A 85 4.85 -4.40 -7.53
CA GLU A 85 5.01 -5.62 -6.73
C GLU A 85 3.84 -5.83 -5.77
N GLY A 86 3.45 -4.81 -5.00
CA GLY A 86 2.37 -4.89 -4.03
C GLY A 86 0.98 -5.14 -4.63
N LEU A 87 0.81 -4.97 -5.94
CA LEU A 87 -0.45 -5.22 -6.65
C LEU A 87 -0.45 -6.52 -7.45
N ASN A 88 0.67 -7.25 -7.48
CA ASN A 88 0.84 -8.40 -8.36
C ASN A 88 -0.20 -9.51 -8.15
N GLU A 89 -0.53 -9.86 -6.92
CA GLU A 89 -1.56 -10.88 -6.63
C GLU A 89 -2.93 -10.46 -7.16
N MET A 90 -3.34 -9.20 -6.91
CA MET A 90 -4.61 -8.66 -7.42
C MET A 90 -4.64 -8.62 -8.94
N VAL A 91 -3.54 -8.25 -9.58
CA VAL A 91 -3.41 -8.24 -11.03
C VAL A 91 -3.49 -9.66 -11.59
N GLN A 92 -2.83 -10.62 -10.96
CA GLN A 92 -2.90 -12.03 -11.36
C GLN A 92 -4.32 -12.59 -11.25
N ASP A 93 -5.05 -12.26 -10.20
CA ASP A 93 -6.45 -12.65 -10.02
C ASP A 93 -7.35 -12.07 -11.12
N VAL A 94 -7.07 -10.84 -11.55
CA VAL A 94 -7.83 -10.14 -12.60
C VAL A 94 -7.54 -10.71 -14.00
N VAL A 95 -6.26 -10.80 -14.37
CA VAL A 95 -5.87 -11.13 -15.75
C VAL A 95 -5.52 -12.60 -15.96
N GLY A 96 -5.39 -13.39 -14.89
CA GLY A 96 -5.04 -14.81 -14.94
C GLY A 96 -3.61 -15.11 -15.41
N ILE A 97 -2.74 -14.10 -15.46
CA ILE A 97 -1.35 -14.22 -15.93
C ILE A 97 -0.41 -13.63 -14.89
N GLU A 98 0.63 -14.38 -14.54
CA GLU A 98 1.70 -13.88 -13.68
C GLU A 98 2.57 -12.87 -14.43
N VAL A 99 2.72 -11.67 -13.86
CA VAL A 99 3.60 -10.63 -14.39
C VAL A 99 4.98 -10.79 -13.76
N LYS A 100 6.00 -11.05 -14.57
CA LYS A 100 7.37 -11.32 -14.12
C LYS A 100 8.21 -10.06 -13.94
N GLU A 101 7.99 -9.06 -14.78
CA GLU A 101 8.68 -7.78 -14.66
C GLU A 101 7.97 -6.91 -13.62
N ARG A 102 8.66 -6.59 -12.53
CA ARG A 102 8.10 -5.89 -11.39
C ARG A 102 9.03 -4.81 -10.89
N ILE A 103 8.42 -3.78 -10.30
CA ILE A 103 9.11 -2.74 -9.55
C ILE A 103 8.68 -2.79 -8.08
N PRO A 104 9.60 -2.63 -7.13
CA PRO A 104 9.25 -2.51 -5.71
C PRO A 104 8.40 -1.25 -5.45
N ASP A 105 7.49 -1.33 -4.51
CA ASP A 105 6.62 -0.20 -4.14
C ASP A 105 7.40 1.03 -3.68
N ILE A 106 8.58 0.83 -3.06
CA ILE A 106 9.47 1.90 -2.62
C ILE A 106 9.90 2.83 -3.77
N VAL A 107 10.00 2.32 -5.00
CA VAL A 107 10.38 3.15 -6.17
C VAL A 107 9.31 4.19 -6.48
N LEU A 108 8.04 3.80 -6.33
CA LEU A 108 6.92 4.74 -6.47
C LEU A 108 6.80 5.67 -5.25
N GLU A 109 7.20 5.22 -4.06
CA GLU A 109 7.21 6.06 -2.85
C GLU A 109 8.23 7.19 -2.92
N GLN A 110 9.30 7.00 -3.67
CA GLN A 110 10.33 8.01 -3.90
C GLN A 110 9.96 9.02 -5.00
N ALA A 111 8.91 8.76 -5.77
CA ALA A 111 8.47 9.69 -6.81
C ALA A 111 7.91 10.98 -6.21
N ASP A 112 8.40 12.13 -6.68
CA ASP A 112 7.87 13.45 -6.29
C ASP A 112 6.44 13.66 -6.78
N GLU A 113 6.13 13.14 -7.96
CA GLU A 113 4.81 13.23 -8.57
C GLU A 113 4.44 11.92 -9.26
N VAL A 114 3.20 11.48 -9.07
CA VAL A 114 2.61 10.31 -9.73
C VAL A 114 1.36 10.76 -10.47
N VAL A 115 1.39 10.63 -11.80
CA VAL A 115 0.30 11.03 -12.68
C VAL A 115 -0.36 9.78 -13.27
N ASN A 116 -1.67 9.67 -13.13
CA ASN A 116 -2.43 8.62 -13.79
C ASN A 116 -2.84 9.06 -15.19
N ILE A 117 -2.32 8.38 -16.21
CA ILE A 117 -2.79 8.56 -17.59
C ILE A 117 -4.00 7.64 -17.78
N ASP A 118 -5.18 8.18 -17.51
CA ASP A 118 -6.43 7.43 -17.57
C ASP A 118 -7.00 7.39 -18.98
N LEU A 119 -7.28 6.17 -19.46
CA LEU A 119 -8.00 5.91 -20.72
C LEU A 119 -9.21 5.04 -20.42
N THR A 120 -10.32 5.31 -21.06
CA THR A 120 -11.49 4.42 -20.99
C THR A 120 -11.20 3.08 -21.66
N ALA A 121 -11.92 2.03 -21.24
CA ALA A 121 -11.77 0.72 -21.87
C ALA A 121 -12.05 0.76 -23.37
N ASP A 122 -13.06 1.53 -23.79
CA ASP A 122 -13.42 1.69 -25.20
C ASP A 122 -12.33 2.38 -26.01
N GLU A 123 -11.72 3.43 -25.48
CA GLU A 123 -10.60 4.13 -26.14
C GLU A 123 -9.38 3.22 -26.27
N LEU A 124 -9.05 2.45 -25.22
CA LEU A 124 -7.93 1.52 -25.23
C LEU A 124 -8.15 0.40 -26.25
N LEU A 125 -9.35 -0.18 -26.29
CA LEU A 125 -9.73 -1.19 -27.26
C LEU A 125 -9.75 -0.64 -28.70
N ALA A 126 -10.22 0.59 -28.90
CA ALA A 126 -10.17 1.26 -30.20
C ALA A 126 -8.73 1.47 -30.69
N ARG A 127 -7.82 1.92 -29.82
CA ARG A 127 -6.39 2.05 -30.13
C ARG A 127 -5.73 0.71 -30.46
N LEU A 128 -6.10 -0.37 -29.72
CA LEU A 128 -5.61 -1.70 -29.99
C LEU A 128 -6.05 -2.19 -31.38
N LYS A 129 -7.34 -2.07 -31.70
CA LYS A 129 -7.90 -2.46 -33.00
C LYS A 129 -7.31 -1.66 -34.16
N ALA A 130 -6.99 -0.39 -33.93
CA ALA A 130 -6.33 0.47 -34.91
C ALA A 130 -4.81 0.18 -35.09
N GLY A 131 -4.26 -0.85 -34.42
CA GLY A 131 -2.83 -1.22 -34.52
C GLY A 131 -1.89 -0.25 -33.83
N LYS A 132 -2.39 0.67 -32.99
CA LYS A 132 -1.57 1.66 -32.29
C LYS A 132 -0.81 1.12 -31.08
N ILE A 133 -1.17 -0.10 -30.58
CA ILE A 133 -0.56 -0.74 -29.42
C ILE A 133 0.29 -1.92 -29.85
N TYR A 134 -0.26 -2.82 -30.67
CA TYR A 134 0.42 -4.00 -31.19
C TYR A 134 0.34 -4.06 -32.72
N LYS A 135 1.26 -4.80 -33.33
CA LYS A 135 1.21 -5.11 -34.74
C LYS A 135 -0.05 -5.94 -35.08
N PRO A 136 -0.58 -5.85 -36.30
CA PRO A 136 -1.84 -6.50 -36.69
C PRO A 136 -1.91 -8.00 -36.39
N ASP A 137 -0.81 -8.73 -36.51
CA ASP A 137 -0.68 -10.18 -36.24
C ASP A 137 -0.93 -10.55 -34.79
N LYS A 138 -0.72 -9.62 -33.84
CA LYS A 138 -0.89 -9.84 -32.39
C LYS A 138 -2.20 -9.32 -31.80
N ILE A 139 -2.94 -8.51 -32.57
CA ILE A 139 -4.16 -7.84 -32.06
C ILE A 139 -5.20 -8.84 -31.58
N GLN A 140 -5.50 -9.89 -32.39
CA GLN A 140 -6.51 -10.86 -32.06
C GLN A 140 -6.17 -11.67 -30.80
N THR A 141 -4.91 -12.06 -30.65
CA THR A 141 -4.42 -12.76 -29.45
C THR A 141 -4.52 -11.86 -28.22
N ALA A 142 -4.17 -10.57 -28.34
CA ALA A 142 -4.26 -9.61 -27.26
C ALA A 142 -5.71 -9.38 -26.80
N LEU A 143 -6.66 -9.25 -27.75
CA LEU A 143 -8.11 -9.09 -27.46
C LEU A 143 -8.70 -10.33 -26.74
N ASN A 144 -8.25 -11.52 -27.10
CA ASN A 144 -8.76 -12.75 -26.52
C ASN A 144 -8.23 -13.02 -25.10
N ASN A 145 -7.07 -12.46 -24.76
CA ASN A 145 -6.39 -12.74 -23.50
C ASN A 145 -6.45 -11.54 -22.54
N PHE A 146 -5.49 -10.63 -22.65
CA PHE A 146 -5.29 -9.54 -21.70
C PHE A 146 -6.31 -8.40 -21.87
N PHE A 147 -6.60 -8.01 -23.13
CA PHE A 147 -7.44 -6.83 -23.44
C PHE A 147 -8.93 -7.15 -23.46
N LYS A 148 -9.44 -7.79 -22.41
CA LYS A 148 -10.87 -7.88 -22.16
C LYS A 148 -11.36 -6.63 -21.44
N ALA A 149 -12.55 -6.14 -21.80
CA ALA A 149 -13.11 -4.92 -21.19
C ALA A 149 -13.16 -4.98 -19.66
N GLU A 150 -13.52 -6.14 -19.10
CA GLU A 150 -13.58 -6.38 -17.66
C GLU A 150 -12.19 -6.25 -17.01
N HIS A 151 -11.15 -6.84 -17.59
CA HIS A 151 -9.79 -6.74 -17.08
C HIS A 151 -9.27 -5.29 -17.11
N ILE A 152 -9.54 -4.57 -18.21
CA ILE A 152 -9.15 -3.16 -18.36
C ILE A 152 -9.83 -2.30 -17.28
N LEU A 153 -11.13 -2.51 -17.03
CA LEU A 153 -11.88 -1.77 -16.01
C LEU A 153 -11.32 -2.03 -14.61
N GLN A 154 -11.01 -3.28 -14.27
CA GLN A 154 -10.46 -3.66 -12.97
C GLN A 154 -9.03 -3.11 -12.78
N LEU A 155 -8.17 -3.20 -13.80
CA LEU A 155 -6.83 -2.61 -13.76
C LEU A 155 -6.87 -1.09 -13.65
N ARG A 156 -7.83 -0.43 -14.33
CA ARG A 156 -8.07 1.00 -14.20
C ARG A 156 -8.51 1.38 -12.78
N GLU A 157 -9.40 0.61 -12.18
CA GLU A 157 -9.83 0.81 -10.79
C GLU A 157 -8.64 0.68 -9.82
N LEU A 158 -7.78 -0.32 -10.00
CA LEU A 158 -6.56 -0.50 -9.21
C LEU A 158 -5.62 0.70 -9.37
N ALA A 159 -5.42 1.19 -10.59
CA ALA A 159 -4.56 2.35 -10.86
C ALA A 159 -5.10 3.62 -10.18
N LEU A 160 -6.39 3.89 -10.28
CA LEU A 160 -7.02 5.04 -9.63
C LEU A 160 -6.93 4.95 -8.10
N LYS A 161 -7.14 3.77 -7.51
CA LYS A 161 -6.97 3.54 -6.07
C LYS A 161 -5.53 3.79 -5.64
N GLU A 162 -4.54 3.27 -6.37
CA GLU A 162 -3.13 3.43 -6.02
C GLU A 162 -2.70 4.89 -6.05
N VAL A 163 -3.13 5.66 -7.05
CA VAL A 163 -2.84 7.10 -7.13
C VAL A 163 -3.51 7.86 -5.99
N ALA A 164 -4.78 7.55 -5.68
CA ALA A 164 -5.50 8.17 -4.56
C ALA A 164 -4.79 7.93 -3.23
N LEU A 165 -4.35 6.70 -2.95
CA LEU A 165 -3.58 6.33 -1.76
C LEU A 165 -2.28 7.13 -1.64
N ARG A 166 -1.61 7.39 -2.76
CA ARG A 166 -0.35 8.15 -2.75
C ARG A 166 -0.57 9.64 -2.54
N VAL A 167 -1.64 10.19 -3.11
CA VAL A 167 -2.02 11.58 -2.85
C VAL A 167 -2.35 11.76 -1.37
N GLU A 168 -3.10 10.82 -0.76
CA GLU A 168 -3.39 10.84 0.67
C GLU A 168 -2.13 10.78 1.52
N LYS A 169 -1.22 9.84 1.27
CA LYS A 169 0.08 9.74 1.99
C LYS A 169 0.91 11.02 1.85
N LYS A 170 0.94 11.64 0.68
CA LYS A 170 1.69 12.87 0.45
C LYS A 170 1.07 14.05 1.20
N VAL A 171 -0.26 14.14 1.22
CA VAL A 171 -1.00 15.15 1.97
C VAL A 171 -0.76 14.96 3.48
N GLU A 172 -0.81 13.72 3.99
CA GLU A 172 -0.48 13.41 5.39
C GLU A 172 0.92 13.86 5.80
N ASN A 173 1.90 13.69 4.93
CA ASN A 173 3.28 14.10 5.21
C ASN A 173 3.54 15.62 5.04
N THR A 174 2.65 16.35 4.37
CA THR A 174 2.83 17.77 4.03
C THR A 174 2.00 18.70 4.91
N ILE A 175 0.90 18.21 5.49
CA ILE A 175 0.04 19.03 6.38
C ILE A 175 0.61 18.98 7.79
N PRO A 176 0.97 20.14 8.40
CA PRO A 176 1.23 20.20 9.83
C PRO A 176 0.03 19.63 10.60
N GLU A 177 0.28 18.86 11.66
CA GLU A 177 -0.72 18.17 12.48
C GLU A 177 -1.92 19.03 12.95
N ASN A 178 -1.91 20.34 12.70
CA ASN A 178 -2.87 21.34 13.18
C ASN A 178 -3.99 21.71 12.20
N LEU A 179 -4.02 21.20 10.98
CA LEU A 179 -5.08 21.49 10.00
C LEU A 179 -5.97 20.28 9.75
N GLY A 180 -6.89 20.11 10.63
CA GLY A 180 -8.21 19.49 10.70
C GLY A 180 -8.78 18.59 9.59
N VAL A 181 -8.04 17.86 8.82
CA VAL A 181 -8.58 16.66 8.15
C VAL A 181 -8.43 15.51 9.15
N ARG A 182 -9.49 15.26 9.91
CA ARG A 182 -9.54 14.10 10.83
C ARG A 182 -9.52 12.82 10.01
N HIS A 183 -8.33 12.26 9.83
CA HIS A 183 -8.23 10.89 9.34
C HIS A 183 -8.89 9.96 10.35
N GLU A 184 -9.80 9.12 9.87
CA GLU A 184 -10.41 8.09 10.70
C GLU A 184 -9.31 7.17 11.27
N ARG A 185 -9.12 7.18 12.58
CA ARG A 185 -8.18 6.29 13.28
C ARG A 185 -8.94 5.39 14.23
N PHE A 186 -8.68 4.11 14.16
CA PHE A 186 -9.43 3.10 14.89
C PHE A 186 -8.59 2.51 16.00
N MET A 187 -9.19 2.33 17.18
CA MET A 187 -8.58 1.62 18.30
C MET A 187 -9.47 0.49 18.79
N ALA A 188 -8.87 -0.69 18.97
CA ALA A 188 -9.48 -1.84 19.62
C ALA A 188 -8.98 -1.95 21.06
N CYS A 189 -9.84 -1.80 22.05
CA CYS A 189 -9.52 -2.12 23.43
C CYS A 189 -9.76 -3.60 23.69
N ILE A 190 -8.72 -4.30 24.11
CA ILE A 190 -8.75 -5.75 24.34
C ILE A 190 -8.50 -6.09 25.79
N SER A 191 -8.96 -7.28 26.18
CA SER A 191 -8.69 -7.92 27.45
C SER A 191 -7.96 -9.24 27.27
N SER A 192 -7.60 -9.90 28.35
CA SER A 192 -6.98 -11.24 28.35
C SER A 192 -7.92 -12.41 27.97
N ASN A 193 -9.19 -12.13 27.61
CA ASN A 193 -10.16 -13.14 27.18
C ASN A 193 -9.79 -13.77 25.81
N GLU A 194 -10.18 -15.03 25.60
CA GLU A 194 -9.83 -15.76 24.37
C GLU A 194 -10.56 -15.27 23.11
N LYS A 195 -11.89 -15.14 23.16
CA LYS A 195 -12.72 -15.03 21.92
C LYS A 195 -13.06 -13.61 21.50
N THR A 196 -13.41 -12.75 22.45
CA THR A 196 -13.90 -11.40 22.16
C THR A 196 -12.82 -10.51 21.50
N PRO A 197 -11.57 -10.46 22.03
CA PRO A 197 -10.50 -9.64 21.44
C PRO A 197 -10.22 -9.97 19.98
N ARG A 198 -10.15 -11.27 19.62
CA ARG A 198 -9.88 -11.69 18.24
C ARG A 198 -10.93 -11.16 17.24
N LYS A 199 -12.21 -11.13 17.65
CA LYS A 199 -13.30 -10.60 16.83
C LYS A 199 -13.18 -9.08 16.65
N ILE A 200 -12.82 -8.38 17.72
CA ILE A 200 -12.68 -6.91 17.70
C ILE A 200 -11.48 -6.51 16.84
N ILE A 201 -10.32 -7.12 17.04
CA ILE A 201 -9.10 -6.87 16.25
C ILE A 201 -9.38 -7.05 14.76
N ARG A 202 -10.00 -8.16 14.36
CA ARG A 202 -10.35 -8.40 12.95
C ARG A 202 -11.37 -7.40 12.40
N LYS A 203 -12.32 -6.95 13.24
CA LYS A 203 -13.31 -5.94 12.83
C LYS A 203 -12.62 -4.59 12.61
N VAL A 204 -11.78 -4.17 13.54
CA VAL A 204 -11.05 -2.91 13.47
C VAL A 204 -10.05 -2.91 12.31
N ALA A 205 -9.32 -4.01 12.09
CA ALA A 205 -8.44 -4.17 10.94
C ALA A 205 -9.19 -3.99 9.61
N ARG A 206 -10.39 -4.61 9.45
CA ARG A 206 -11.22 -4.42 8.25
C ARG A 206 -11.72 -2.99 8.07
N LEU A 207 -12.05 -2.30 9.18
CA LEU A 207 -12.41 -0.88 9.11
C LEU A 207 -11.20 -0.05 8.67
N ALA A 208 -10.05 -0.26 9.28
CA ALA A 208 -8.82 0.42 8.90
C ALA A 208 -8.46 0.21 7.43
N THR A 209 -8.55 -1.02 6.93
CA THR A 209 -8.36 -1.32 5.50
C THR A 209 -9.37 -0.59 4.63
N ARG A 210 -10.65 -0.57 5.02
CA ARG A 210 -11.72 0.11 4.26
C ARG A 210 -11.52 1.63 4.17
N TYR A 211 -11.03 2.24 5.26
CA TYR A 211 -10.77 3.68 5.35
C TYR A 211 -9.31 4.03 5.04
N ASN A 212 -8.52 3.06 4.61
CA ASN A 212 -7.10 3.19 4.31
C ASN A 212 -6.32 3.94 5.39
N THR A 213 -6.45 3.49 6.63
CA THR A 213 -5.87 4.16 7.79
C THR A 213 -5.19 3.17 8.73
N LYS A 214 -4.44 3.68 9.69
CA LYS A 214 -3.82 2.89 10.77
C LYS A 214 -4.84 2.49 11.81
N PHE A 215 -4.62 1.34 12.45
CA PHE A 215 -5.37 0.97 13.64
C PHE A 215 -4.44 0.57 14.79
N PHE A 216 -4.98 0.70 15.98
CA PHE A 216 -4.27 0.48 17.22
C PHE A 216 -4.99 -0.60 18.04
N VAL A 217 -4.24 -1.37 18.80
CA VAL A 217 -4.76 -2.35 19.74
C VAL A 217 -4.23 -2.03 21.11
N LEU A 218 -5.12 -1.55 21.99
CA LEU A 218 -4.77 -1.16 23.35
C LEU A 218 -5.11 -2.28 24.34
N TYR A 219 -4.14 -2.63 25.14
CA TYR A 219 -4.31 -3.45 26.35
C TYR A 219 -3.91 -2.64 27.59
N VAL A 220 -4.85 -2.47 28.50
CA VAL A 220 -4.59 -1.84 29.79
C VAL A 220 -4.41 -2.93 30.83
N GLN A 221 -3.20 -3.09 31.30
CA GLN A 221 -2.85 -4.03 32.38
C GLN A 221 -3.18 -3.40 33.73
N THR A 222 -4.19 -3.91 34.38
CA THR A 222 -4.53 -3.52 35.76
C THR A 222 -3.67 -4.26 36.78
N PRO A 223 -3.56 -3.78 38.04
CA PRO A 223 -2.87 -4.51 39.12
C PRO A 223 -3.45 -5.91 39.40
N ARG A 224 -4.69 -6.17 38.97
CA ARG A 224 -5.31 -7.52 39.06
C ARG A 224 -4.88 -8.45 37.93
N GLU A 225 -4.38 -7.90 36.84
CA GLU A 225 -3.88 -8.61 35.65
C GLU A 225 -2.36 -8.52 35.52
N SER A 226 -1.65 -8.29 36.62
CA SER A 226 -0.19 -8.38 36.64
C SER A 226 0.26 -9.81 36.24
N SER A 227 1.45 -9.91 35.65
CA SER A 227 1.97 -11.16 35.07
C SER A 227 2.04 -12.33 36.08
N ASP A 228 2.14 -12.05 37.37
CA ASP A 228 2.15 -12.96 38.48
C ASP A 228 0.75 -13.41 38.95
N ARG A 229 -0.31 -12.71 38.50
CA ARG A 229 -1.69 -12.95 38.94
C ARG A 229 -2.60 -13.52 37.87
N ILE A 230 -2.31 -13.29 36.61
CA ILE A 230 -3.09 -13.86 35.51
C ILE A 230 -2.63 -15.27 35.17
N SER A 231 -3.58 -16.14 34.80
CA SER A 231 -3.27 -17.52 34.43
C SER A 231 -2.35 -17.59 33.20
N LEU A 232 -1.52 -18.63 33.09
CA LEU A 232 -0.68 -18.89 31.92
C LEU A 232 -1.51 -18.97 30.63
N ALA A 233 -2.74 -19.46 30.71
CA ALA A 233 -3.66 -19.50 29.58
C ALA A 233 -4.03 -18.07 29.10
N SER A 234 -4.35 -17.17 30.05
CA SER A 234 -4.67 -15.78 29.73
C SER A 234 -3.47 -15.02 29.13
N GLN A 235 -2.26 -15.27 29.66
CA GLN A 235 -1.03 -14.71 29.10
C GLN A 235 -0.81 -15.17 27.66
N ARG A 236 -1.02 -16.46 27.39
CA ARG A 236 -0.89 -17.03 26.05
C ARG A 236 -1.94 -16.45 25.09
N HIS A 237 -3.17 -16.27 25.55
CA HIS A 237 -4.22 -15.62 24.74
C HIS A 237 -3.84 -14.19 24.39
N LEU A 238 -3.30 -13.43 25.33
CA LEU A 238 -2.88 -12.06 25.14
C LEU A 238 -1.76 -11.96 24.11
N LEU A 239 -0.73 -12.79 24.21
CA LEU A 239 0.35 -12.86 23.21
C LEU A 239 -0.17 -13.21 21.81
N ASN A 240 -1.12 -14.13 21.71
CA ASN A 240 -1.76 -14.47 20.44
C ASN A 240 -2.59 -13.29 19.87
N HIS A 241 -3.17 -12.46 20.72
CA HIS A 241 -3.88 -11.25 20.29
C HIS A 241 -2.92 -10.19 19.78
N PHE A 242 -1.80 -9.98 20.43
CA PHE A 242 -0.75 -9.06 19.98
C PHE A 242 -0.16 -9.52 18.63
N LYS A 243 0.15 -10.81 18.51
CA LYS A 243 0.60 -11.39 17.25
C LYS A 243 -0.40 -11.16 16.13
N LEU A 244 -1.68 -11.49 16.36
CA LEU A 244 -2.75 -11.25 15.38
C LEU A 244 -2.88 -9.78 14.99
N ALA A 245 -2.77 -8.86 15.94
CA ALA A 245 -2.83 -7.42 15.68
C ALA A 245 -1.70 -6.98 14.74
N THR A 246 -0.46 -7.41 15.03
CA THR A 246 0.73 -7.11 14.22
C THR A 246 0.65 -7.74 12.83
N GLU A 247 0.20 -8.99 12.72
CA GLU A 247 0.00 -9.68 11.43
C GLU A 247 -1.03 -8.96 10.54
N LEU A 248 -2.01 -8.29 11.14
CA LEU A 248 -3.01 -7.49 10.43
C LEU A 248 -2.59 -6.02 10.22
N GLY A 249 -1.33 -5.66 10.53
CA GLY A 249 -0.81 -4.31 10.34
C GLY A 249 -1.18 -3.30 11.43
N GLY A 250 -1.65 -3.76 12.60
CA GLY A 250 -1.99 -2.90 13.73
C GLY A 250 -0.81 -2.62 14.66
N GLU A 251 -0.79 -1.44 15.26
CA GLU A 251 0.16 -1.06 16.31
C GLU A 251 -0.38 -1.49 17.69
N VAL A 252 0.42 -2.26 18.45
CA VAL A 252 0.04 -2.72 19.80
C VAL A 252 0.55 -1.73 20.84
N ILE A 253 -0.37 -1.28 21.71
CA ILE A 253 -0.10 -0.39 22.82
C ILE A 253 -0.42 -1.14 24.13
N GLN A 254 0.54 -1.23 25.01
CA GLN A 254 0.37 -1.80 26.34
C GLN A 254 0.63 -0.74 27.40
N VAL A 255 -0.36 -0.50 28.26
CA VAL A 255 -0.30 0.49 29.34
C VAL A 255 -0.58 -0.19 30.67
N GLN A 256 0.16 0.17 31.71
CA GLN A 256 -0.13 -0.22 33.08
C GLN A 256 -0.90 0.89 33.78
N SER A 257 -2.11 0.60 34.24
CA SER A 257 -2.91 1.59 34.96
C SER A 257 -3.92 0.90 35.90
N PRO A 258 -4.15 1.44 37.11
CA PRO A 258 -5.25 1.01 37.96
C PRO A 258 -6.63 1.46 37.43
N HIS A 259 -6.66 2.54 36.60
CA HIS A 259 -7.86 3.14 36.04
C HIS A 259 -7.90 2.91 34.53
N ILE A 260 -8.76 1.99 34.08
CA ILE A 260 -8.83 1.56 32.68
C ILE A 260 -9.34 2.73 31.81
N THR A 261 -10.35 3.45 32.28
CA THR A 261 -11.01 4.53 31.54
C THR A 261 -10.03 5.66 31.20
N ASP A 262 -9.30 6.13 32.20
CA ASP A 262 -8.31 7.20 32.04
C ASP A 262 -7.22 6.80 31.03
N ALA A 263 -6.72 5.56 31.14
CA ALA A 263 -5.71 5.04 30.23
C ALA A 263 -6.22 4.96 28.77
N ILE A 264 -7.49 4.58 28.58
CA ILE A 264 -8.12 4.56 27.26
C ILE A 264 -8.22 5.98 26.69
N VAL A 265 -8.75 6.93 27.48
CA VAL A 265 -8.90 8.33 27.05
C VAL A 265 -7.56 8.95 26.70
N GLN A 266 -6.54 8.72 27.53
CA GLN A 266 -5.20 9.23 27.25
C GLN A 266 -4.64 8.64 25.94
N ALA A 267 -4.73 7.34 25.74
CA ALA A 267 -4.27 6.68 24.52
C ALA A 267 -5.06 7.19 23.28
N CYS A 268 -6.37 7.43 23.41
CA CYS A 268 -7.18 8.01 22.34
C CYS A 268 -6.71 9.41 21.95
N LYS A 269 -6.40 10.25 22.95
CA LYS A 269 -5.88 11.62 22.71
C LYS A 269 -4.50 11.59 22.06
N GLU A 270 -3.57 10.77 22.59
CA GLU A 270 -2.20 10.66 22.07
C GLU A 270 -2.15 10.14 20.64
N LYS A 271 -3.01 9.18 20.30
CA LYS A 271 -3.06 8.59 18.95
C LYS A 271 -4.13 9.22 18.07
N GLN A 272 -4.83 10.26 18.54
CA GLN A 272 -5.89 10.95 17.79
C GLN A 272 -6.97 10.00 17.25
N ILE A 273 -7.48 9.14 18.11
CA ILE A 273 -8.45 8.11 17.74
C ILE A 273 -9.82 8.74 17.51
N SER A 274 -10.43 8.46 16.35
CA SER A 274 -11.80 8.90 16.01
C SER A 274 -12.85 7.84 16.40
N THR A 275 -12.46 6.56 16.36
CA THR A 275 -13.40 5.47 16.64
C THR A 275 -12.79 4.43 17.55
N LEU A 276 -13.43 4.24 18.70
CA LEU A 276 -13.03 3.27 19.72
C LEU A 276 -13.93 2.03 19.69
N CYS A 277 -13.33 0.85 19.61
CA CYS A 277 -14.02 -0.44 19.64
C CYS A 277 -13.74 -1.19 20.94
N ILE A 278 -14.76 -1.42 21.75
CA ILE A 278 -14.67 -2.12 23.03
C ILE A 278 -15.53 -3.39 23.00
N GLY A 279 -15.02 -4.46 23.56
CA GLY A 279 -15.76 -5.72 23.68
C GLY A 279 -16.72 -5.73 24.84
N ARG A 280 -17.93 -6.28 24.63
CA ARG A 280 -18.82 -6.57 25.76
C ARG A 280 -18.25 -7.67 26.65
N PRO A 281 -18.36 -7.58 27.97
CA PRO A 281 -17.97 -8.65 28.87
C PRO A 281 -18.78 -9.92 28.58
N ALA A 282 -18.12 -11.08 28.64
CA ALA A 282 -18.80 -12.37 28.56
C ALA A 282 -19.57 -12.60 29.85
N LEU A 283 -20.88 -12.54 29.78
CA LEU A 283 -21.75 -12.68 30.93
C LEU A 283 -21.92 -14.15 31.30
N LYS A 284 -21.31 -14.60 32.41
CA LYS A 284 -21.60 -15.87 33.04
C LYS A 284 -22.31 -15.59 34.39
N TYR A 285 -23.47 -16.19 34.56
CA TYR A 285 -24.25 -16.08 35.80
C TYR A 285 -23.42 -16.65 36.99
N PRO A 286 -23.43 -16.05 38.19
CA PRO A 286 -24.25 -14.95 38.71
C PRO A 286 -23.62 -13.53 38.64
N SER A 287 -22.37 -13.38 38.22
CA SER A 287 -21.67 -12.10 38.20
C SER A 287 -22.05 -11.20 37.00
N ALA A 288 -22.99 -11.65 36.20
CA ALA A 288 -23.41 -10.96 34.96
C ALA A 288 -23.91 -9.53 35.20
N ILE A 289 -24.70 -9.32 36.26
CA ILE A 289 -25.30 -8.01 36.56
C ILE A 289 -24.20 -7.03 36.96
N LEU A 290 -23.26 -7.45 37.81
CA LEU A 290 -22.16 -6.58 38.27
C LEU A 290 -21.22 -6.22 37.11
N ALA A 291 -20.93 -7.17 36.23
CA ALA A 291 -20.11 -6.94 35.04
C ALA A 291 -20.83 -5.98 34.05
N MET A 292 -22.15 -6.07 33.93
CA MET A 292 -22.93 -5.15 33.10
C MET A 292 -22.96 -3.72 33.64
N VAL A 293 -23.09 -3.59 34.95
CA VAL A 293 -23.07 -2.27 35.62
C VAL A 293 -21.71 -1.60 35.43
N HIS A 294 -20.62 -2.35 35.68
CA HIS A 294 -19.27 -1.82 35.45
C HIS A 294 -19.02 -1.46 33.98
N TYR A 295 -19.47 -2.28 33.04
CA TYR A 295 -19.34 -1.98 31.61
C TYR A 295 -20.11 -0.73 31.21
N ARG A 296 -21.33 -0.57 31.72
CA ARG A 296 -22.17 0.63 31.47
C ARG A 296 -21.51 1.87 32.05
N ASN A 297 -21.08 1.83 33.32
CA ASN A 297 -20.38 2.95 33.94
C ASN A 297 -19.12 3.35 33.19
N MET A 298 -18.31 2.40 32.74
CA MET A 298 -17.14 2.66 31.90
C MET A 298 -17.52 3.34 30.58
N LEU A 299 -18.62 2.93 29.91
CA LEU A 299 -19.08 3.58 28.68
C LEU A 299 -19.60 5.00 28.94
N GLU A 300 -20.29 5.21 30.07
CA GLU A 300 -20.77 6.53 30.48
C GLU A 300 -19.58 7.47 30.77
N GLU A 301 -18.57 7.00 31.50
CA GLU A 301 -17.33 7.77 31.72
C GLU A 301 -16.61 8.10 30.41
N LEU A 302 -16.44 7.14 29.52
CA LEU A 302 -15.82 7.39 28.21
C LEU A 302 -16.59 8.39 27.37
N ALA A 303 -17.94 8.37 27.43
CA ALA A 303 -18.79 9.31 26.73
C ALA A 303 -18.75 10.75 27.32
N GLN A 304 -18.43 10.88 28.61
CA GLN A 304 -18.26 12.19 29.26
C GLN A 304 -16.87 12.80 29.02
N LEU A 305 -15.86 11.98 28.80
CA LEU A 305 -14.47 12.41 28.64
C LEU A 305 -14.03 12.59 27.18
N GLY A 306 -14.83 12.15 26.22
CA GLY A 306 -14.61 12.25 24.75
C GLY A 306 -15.46 13.29 24.11
#